data_4da4667a8a6eb79e6032d635fd14ebc4
#
_entry.id   4da4667a8a6eb79e6032d635fd14ebc4
#
_cell.length_a   1.000
_cell.length_b   1.000
_cell.length_c   1.000
_cell.angle_alpha   90.00
_cell.angle_beta   90.00
_cell.angle_gamma   90.00
#
_symmetry.space_group_name_H-M   'P 1'
#
loop_
_entity.id
_entity.type
_entity.pdbx_description
1 polymer ?
#
loop_
_entity_poly.entity_id
_entity_poly.type
_entity_poly.pdbx_seq_one_letter_code
_entity_poly.pdbx_strand_id
1 'polypeptide(L)'
;MIKKGGMNMKKWIIFALILMMFLVPGNLRGASNRQNPSNATNVELVKKVTIRAPQGKGKPSKTAATGTLGAPCTGTKYAIVIGISDYPGTANDLSYADDDANDVKTTLIARYGFKDENITLLKDMGASYSNIRNAINYLKDNVSASDEVVFFFSGHGARGTADDGDNEKTDEAIVSHDGSKLVPIWDGDLRNWFSDYKTSRIIFIFDSCLAGGMTDLASDGRIINMACSENGVSYESPQWGGGHGQFTYYFAEEGMNLGKADTYDHDGNPDTFDVTVEEAFDYASANCTLQKPVIRDQFINDLLL
;
A
#
# COMPACT_ATOMS: atom_id res chain seq x y z
N MET A 1 57.36 5.06 57.10
CA MET A 1 56.57 3.91 56.71
C MET A 1 55.63 4.34 55.53
N ILE A 2 55.90 3.76 54.39
CA ILE A 2 55.32 4.10 53.09
C ILE A 2 54.06 3.28 52.94
N LYS A 3 52.91 3.89 52.57
CA LYS A 3 51.81 3.17 51.86
C LYS A 3 51.35 3.94 50.68
N LYS A 4 51.55 3.31 49.50
CA LYS A 4 51.07 3.69 48.20
C LYS A 4 49.58 3.46 48.15
N GLY A 5 48.81 4.42 47.64
CA GLY A 5 47.40 4.29 47.27
C GLY A 5 47.27 4.41 45.78
N GLY A 6 46.74 3.37 45.14
CA GLY A 6 46.64 3.26 43.69
C GLY A 6 45.49 4.07 43.13
N MET A 7 45.73 4.61 41.97
CA MET A 7 44.87 5.41 41.17
C MET A 7 43.94 4.50 40.32
N ASN A 8 42.63 4.65 40.47
CA ASN A 8 41.63 3.93 39.74
C ASN A 8 41.36 4.61 38.36
N MET A 9 41.87 4.01 37.31
CA MET A 9 41.57 4.44 35.94
C MET A 9 40.23 3.88 35.48
N LYS A 10 39.24 4.73 35.37
CA LYS A 10 37.95 4.40 34.68
C LYS A 10 38.22 4.23 33.19
N LYS A 11 38.05 3.01 32.70
CA LYS A 11 38.14 2.66 31.29
C LYS A 11 36.90 3.21 30.58
N TRP A 12 37.09 4.11 29.62
CA TRP A 12 36.15 4.48 28.62
C TRP A 12 36.14 3.43 27.51
N ILE A 13 35.03 2.73 27.34
CA ILE A 13 34.84 1.82 26.20
C ILE A 13 34.16 2.65 25.10
N ILE A 14 34.95 2.95 24.08
CA ILE A 14 34.43 3.52 22.81
C ILE A 14 33.96 2.33 21.99
N PHE A 15 32.66 2.24 21.74
CA PHE A 15 32.08 1.33 20.73
C PHE A 15 32.34 1.93 19.35
N ALA A 16 33.33 1.40 18.65
CA ALA A 16 33.48 1.63 17.23
C ALA A 16 32.58 0.62 16.46
N LEU A 17 31.53 1.10 15.80
CA LEU A 17 30.76 0.31 14.86
C LEU A 17 31.63 0.10 13.61
N ILE A 18 32.12 -1.11 13.41
CA ILE A 18 32.79 -1.53 12.18
C ILE A 18 31.69 -1.99 11.22
N LEU A 19 31.42 -1.17 10.19
CA LEU A 19 30.59 -1.51 9.03
C LEU A 19 31.40 -2.48 8.14
N MET A 20 31.15 -3.79 8.27
CA MET A 20 31.71 -4.78 7.34
C MET A 20 30.84 -4.85 6.09
N MET A 21 31.29 -4.22 5.00
CA MET A 21 30.82 -4.50 3.65
C MET A 21 31.35 -5.87 3.21
N PHE A 22 30.48 -6.85 3.09
CA PHE A 22 30.80 -8.08 2.36
C PHE A 22 30.53 -7.85 0.87
N LEU A 23 31.59 -7.71 0.10
CA LEU A 23 31.58 -7.85 -1.34
C LEU A 23 31.52 -9.34 -1.70
N VAL A 24 30.37 -9.80 -2.18
CA VAL A 24 30.22 -11.11 -2.82
C VAL A 24 30.16 -10.86 -4.33
N PRO A 25 31.11 -11.37 -5.12
CA PRO A 25 30.99 -11.33 -6.57
C PRO A 25 30.13 -12.51 -7.05
N GLY A 26 28.85 -12.27 -7.24
CA GLY A 26 27.94 -13.21 -7.87
C GLY A 26 27.47 -12.67 -9.21
N ASN A 27 27.86 -13.33 -10.30
CA ASN A 27 27.31 -13.09 -11.63
C ASN A 27 25.81 -13.41 -11.65
N LEU A 28 24.97 -12.37 -11.60
CA LEU A 28 23.54 -12.45 -11.89
C LEU A 28 23.30 -11.95 -13.30
N ARG A 29 23.04 -12.86 -14.22
CA ARG A 29 22.45 -12.57 -15.51
C ARG A 29 20.96 -12.35 -15.33
N GLY A 30 20.47 -11.19 -15.77
CA GLY A 30 19.16 -11.01 -16.36
C GLY A 30 17.96 -10.82 -15.41
N ALA A 31 17.95 -9.71 -14.67
CA ALA A 31 16.73 -8.94 -14.47
C ALA A 31 17.12 -7.48 -14.77
N SER A 32 16.35 -6.81 -15.61
CA SER A 32 16.56 -5.39 -15.92
C SER A 32 16.34 -4.58 -14.65
N ASN A 33 17.39 -4.37 -13.88
CA ASN A 33 17.38 -3.59 -12.64
C ASN A 33 17.42 -2.11 -13.01
N ARG A 34 16.37 -1.61 -13.72
CA ARG A 34 16.24 -0.20 -14.03
C ARG A 34 16.17 0.57 -12.71
N GLN A 35 17.21 1.31 -12.38
CA GLN A 35 17.25 2.15 -11.18
C GLN A 35 16.46 3.45 -11.35
N ASN A 36 15.99 3.74 -12.55
CA ASN A 36 15.24 4.94 -12.91
C ASN A 36 13.80 4.57 -13.29
N PRO A 37 12.86 5.49 -13.14
CA PRO A 37 11.50 5.36 -13.65
C PRO A 37 11.51 5.01 -15.15
N SER A 38 10.52 4.24 -15.60
CA SER A 38 10.31 3.99 -17.01
C SER A 38 10.14 5.29 -17.79
N ASN A 39 10.70 5.34 -19.00
CA ASN A 39 10.53 6.51 -19.84
C ASN A 39 9.06 6.60 -20.26
N ALA A 40 8.51 7.79 -20.15
CA ALA A 40 7.12 8.03 -20.53
C ALA A 40 6.97 9.34 -21.29
N THR A 41 5.95 9.39 -22.14
CA THR A 41 5.52 10.58 -22.90
C THR A 41 4.05 10.87 -22.60
N ASN A 42 3.61 12.09 -22.89
CA ASN A 42 2.23 12.52 -22.69
C ASN A 42 1.71 12.32 -21.25
N VAL A 43 2.60 12.48 -20.26
CA VAL A 43 2.27 12.27 -18.85
C VAL A 43 1.31 13.35 -18.38
N GLU A 44 0.14 12.93 -17.90
CA GLU A 44 -0.90 13.76 -17.31
C GLU A 44 -1.08 13.40 -15.82
N LEU A 45 -0.89 14.37 -14.95
CA LEU A 45 -1.21 14.22 -13.52
C LEU A 45 -2.73 14.31 -13.32
N VAL A 46 -3.33 13.29 -12.74
CA VAL A 46 -4.74 13.29 -12.35
C VAL A 46 -4.83 13.38 -10.83
N LYS A 47 -5.19 14.57 -10.36
CA LYS A 47 -5.19 14.87 -8.93
C LYS A 47 -6.40 14.30 -8.23
N LYS A 48 -6.18 13.70 -7.06
CA LYS A 48 -7.23 13.43 -6.09
C LYS A 48 -7.94 14.74 -5.73
N VAL A 49 -9.25 14.71 -5.57
CA VAL A 49 -10.06 15.92 -5.42
C VAL A 49 -10.50 16.11 -3.99
N THR A 50 -10.09 17.22 -3.37
CA THR A 50 -10.56 17.61 -2.03
C THR A 50 -11.94 18.25 -2.13
N ILE A 51 -12.92 17.74 -1.40
CA ILE A 51 -14.29 18.29 -1.32
C ILE A 51 -14.68 18.65 0.12
N ARG A 52 -15.62 19.59 0.26
CA ARG A 52 -16.09 20.04 1.58
C ARG A 52 -17.34 19.35 2.10
N ALA A 53 -18.12 18.73 1.23
CA ALA A 53 -19.37 18.08 1.61
C ALA A 53 -19.64 16.89 0.67
N PRO A 54 -19.59 15.64 1.16
CA PRO A 54 -20.00 14.48 0.37
C PRO A 54 -21.50 14.52 0.08
N GLN A 55 -21.90 14.12 -1.11
CA GLN A 55 -23.27 14.15 -1.59
C GLN A 55 -23.77 12.71 -1.87
N GLY A 56 -24.93 12.36 -1.31
CA GLY A 56 -25.69 11.18 -1.73
C GLY A 56 -25.29 9.88 -1.00
N LYS A 57 -25.79 8.74 -1.51
CA LYS A 57 -25.46 7.37 -1.09
C LYS A 57 -24.87 6.63 -2.27
N GLY A 58 -23.87 5.81 -2.04
CA GLY A 58 -23.30 4.90 -3.02
C GLY A 58 -24.35 3.93 -3.58
N LYS A 59 -24.04 3.32 -4.69
CA LYS A 59 -24.83 2.21 -5.24
C LYS A 59 -24.01 0.93 -5.06
N PRO A 60 -24.58 -0.10 -4.42
CA PRO A 60 -23.90 -1.38 -4.32
C PRO A 60 -23.45 -1.88 -5.71
N SER A 61 -22.21 -2.34 -5.78
CA SER A 61 -21.72 -3.09 -6.93
C SER A 61 -22.07 -4.57 -6.78
N LYS A 62 -21.55 -5.41 -7.65
CA LYS A 62 -21.63 -6.85 -7.47
C LYS A 62 -20.85 -7.21 -6.20
N THR A 63 -21.42 -8.04 -5.34
CA THR A 63 -20.81 -8.54 -4.12
C THR A 63 -19.50 -9.29 -4.44
N ALA A 64 -18.41 -8.93 -3.78
CA ALA A 64 -17.12 -9.58 -3.87
C ALA A 64 -17.02 -10.73 -2.87
N ALA A 65 -17.51 -10.51 -1.65
CA ALA A 65 -17.49 -11.51 -0.59
C ALA A 65 -18.38 -12.73 -0.94
N THR A 66 -17.84 -13.91 -0.67
CA THR A 66 -18.49 -15.20 -0.92
C THR A 66 -19.16 -15.80 0.31
N GLY A 67 -18.77 -15.33 1.50
CA GLY A 67 -19.18 -15.87 2.79
C GLY A 67 -18.45 -17.16 3.17
N THR A 68 -17.34 -17.46 2.52
CA THR A 68 -16.53 -18.65 2.80
C THR A 68 -15.06 -18.23 2.93
N LEU A 69 -14.46 -18.46 4.08
CA LEU A 69 -13.03 -18.16 4.28
C LEU A 69 -12.13 -19.02 3.38
N GLY A 70 -11.18 -18.37 2.79
CA GLY A 70 -10.06 -18.99 2.10
C GLY A 70 -9.02 -19.53 3.08
N ALA A 71 -7.91 -20.05 2.53
CA ALA A 71 -6.81 -20.54 3.36
C ALA A 71 -6.19 -19.42 4.19
N PRO A 72 -5.95 -19.61 5.51
CA PRO A 72 -5.35 -18.59 6.36
C PRO A 72 -3.87 -18.36 6.01
N CYS A 73 -3.35 -17.18 6.34
CA CYS A 73 -1.91 -16.94 6.37
C CYS A 73 -1.27 -17.78 7.48
N THR A 74 -0.24 -18.56 7.15
CA THR A 74 0.48 -19.40 8.12
C THR A 74 1.89 -18.87 8.43
N GLY A 75 2.32 -17.86 7.69
CA GLY A 75 3.62 -17.20 7.82
C GLY A 75 3.55 -15.87 8.54
N THR A 76 4.47 -15.00 8.19
CA THR A 76 4.56 -13.64 8.71
C THR A 76 3.75 -12.68 7.83
N LYS A 77 3.11 -11.71 8.47
CA LYS A 77 2.36 -10.65 7.78
C LYS A 77 3.23 -9.41 7.67
N TYR A 78 3.39 -8.91 6.45
CA TYR A 78 4.17 -7.72 6.13
C TYR A 78 3.29 -6.67 5.45
N ALA A 79 3.64 -5.39 5.62
CA ALA A 79 2.98 -4.33 4.87
C ALA A 79 3.95 -3.24 4.41
N ILE A 80 3.65 -2.66 3.25
CA ILE A 80 4.18 -1.38 2.77
C ILE A 80 2.99 -0.44 2.69
N VAL A 81 3.00 0.59 3.53
CA VAL A 81 1.89 1.52 3.68
C VAL A 81 2.38 2.91 3.29
N ILE A 82 1.76 3.50 2.26
CA ILE A 82 2.25 4.73 1.63
C ILE A 82 1.13 5.77 1.61
N GLY A 83 1.43 6.98 2.09
CA GLY A 83 0.53 8.13 2.00
C GLY A 83 1.29 9.41 1.68
N ILE A 84 0.90 10.10 0.62
CA ILE A 84 1.59 11.32 0.18
C ILE A 84 0.59 12.47 0.12
N SER A 85 0.70 13.38 1.09
CA SER A 85 -0.03 14.63 1.14
C SER A 85 0.84 15.81 0.73
N ASP A 86 2.11 15.87 1.17
CA ASP A 86 3.07 16.94 0.84
C ASP A 86 3.89 16.55 -0.41
N TYR A 87 3.46 17.04 -1.55
CA TYR A 87 4.13 16.84 -2.84
C TYR A 87 5.04 18.01 -3.18
N PRO A 88 6.06 17.82 -4.05
CA PRO A 88 6.83 18.94 -4.58
C PRO A 88 5.95 19.98 -5.28
N GLY A 89 5.90 21.18 -4.67
CA GLY A 89 5.07 22.30 -5.10
C GLY A 89 3.66 22.27 -4.52
N THR A 90 3.34 23.25 -3.66
CA THR A 90 2.10 23.36 -2.87
C THR A 90 0.80 23.25 -3.67
N ALA A 91 0.83 23.47 -4.98
CA ALA A 91 -0.34 23.26 -5.85
C ALA A 91 -0.70 21.78 -6.04
N ASN A 92 0.17 20.87 -5.62
CA ASN A 92 -0.02 19.43 -5.71
C ASN A 92 -0.34 18.78 -4.37
N ASP A 93 -0.37 19.57 -3.28
CA ASP A 93 -0.61 19.02 -1.96
C ASP A 93 -2.03 18.46 -1.83
N LEU A 94 -2.14 17.38 -1.10
CA LEU A 94 -3.36 16.78 -0.59
C LEU A 94 -3.47 17.08 0.91
N SER A 95 -4.58 16.67 1.52
CA SER A 95 -4.83 17.00 2.92
C SER A 95 -4.80 15.80 3.85
N TYR A 96 -5.04 14.57 3.32
CA TYR A 96 -5.36 13.42 4.17
C TYR A 96 -4.72 12.10 3.74
N ALA A 97 -3.94 12.06 2.67
CA ALA A 97 -3.37 10.81 2.18
C ALA A 97 -2.34 10.19 3.15
N ASP A 98 -1.59 11.03 3.86
CA ASP A 98 -0.65 10.59 4.89
C ASP A 98 -1.37 10.14 6.18
N ASP A 99 -2.54 10.70 6.49
CA ASP A 99 -3.43 10.25 7.56
C ASP A 99 -4.06 8.90 7.21
N ASP A 100 -4.53 8.71 5.97
CA ASP A 100 -4.99 7.41 5.45
C ASP A 100 -3.97 6.29 5.73
N ALA A 101 -2.69 6.57 5.47
CA ALA A 101 -1.61 5.62 5.70
C ALA A 101 -1.40 5.30 7.19
N ASN A 102 -1.52 6.29 8.08
CA ASN A 102 -1.43 6.08 9.53
C ASN A 102 -2.57 5.16 10.01
N ASP A 103 -3.79 5.39 9.53
CA ASP A 103 -4.97 4.66 9.98
C ASP A 103 -5.01 3.25 9.43
N VAL A 104 -4.60 3.03 8.18
CA VAL A 104 -4.40 1.68 7.64
C VAL A 104 -3.36 0.91 8.45
N LYS A 105 -2.19 1.51 8.75
CA LYS A 105 -1.19 0.87 9.60
C LYS A 105 -1.78 0.49 10.97
N THR A 106 -2.50 1.43 11.59
CA THR A 106 -3.12 1.22 12.91
C THR A 106 -4.15 0.08 12.86
N THR A 107 -4.96 0.03 11.81
CA THR A 107 -5.96 -1.02 11.58
C THR A 107 -5.30 -2.39 11.42
N LEU A 108 -4.24 -2.49 10.60
CA LEU A 108 -3.51 -3.75 10.39
C LEU A 108 -2.92 -4.29 11.71
N ILE A 109 -2.38 -3.42 12.56
CA ILE A 109 -1.85 -3.82 13.87
C ILE A 109 -2.97 -4.23 14.83
N ALA A 110 -4.00 -3.38 14.95
CA ALA A 110 -5.02 -3.53 15.99
C ALA A 110 -6.00 -4.68 15.71
N ARG A 111 -6.28 -4.98 14.42
CA ARG A 111 -7.34 -5.91 14.03
C ARG A 111 -6.82 -7.20 13.41
N TYR A 112 -5.70 -7.13 12.69
CA TYR A 112 -5.23 -8.26 11.87
C TYR A 112 -3.89 -8.84 12.33
N GLY A 113 -3.36 -8.38 13.47
CA GLY A 113 -2.18 -8.98 14.10
C GLY A 113 -0.87 -8.73 13.35
N PHE A 114 -0.82 -7.74 12.47
CA PHE A 114 0.46 -7.29 11.91
C PHE A 114 1.34 -6.72 13.02
N LYS A 115 2.64 -7.01 12.97
CA LYS A 115 3.60 -6.43 13.92
C LYS A 115 4.16 -5.13 13.37
N ASP A 116 4.34 -4.14 14.23
CA ASP A 116 4.85 -2.82 13.86
C ASP A 116 6.19 -2.91 13.11
N GLU A 117 7.08 -3.79 13.55
CA GLU A 117 8.38 -4.02 12.92
C GLU A 117 8.31 -4.61 11.50
N ASN A 118 7.17 -5.18 11.10
CA ASN A 118 6.94 -5.75 9.77
C ASN A 118 6.21 -4.78 8.83
N ILE A 119 5.91 -3.57 9.29
CA ILE A 119 5.22 -2.55 8.49
C ILE A 119 6.19 -1.42 8.12
N THR A 120 6.45 -1.26 6.83
CA THR A 120 7.17 -0.10 6.32
C THR A 120 6.17 1.01 6.02
N LEU A 121 6.15 2.05 6.86
CA LEU A 121 5.34 3.24 6.65
C LEU A 121 6.17 4.31 5.94
N LEU A 122 5.71 4.74 4.76
CA LEU A 122 6.33 5.80 3.97
C LEU A 122 5.33 6.95 3.79
N LYS A 123 5.69 8.14 4.26
CA LYS A 123 4.83 9.33 4.13
C LYS A 123 5.58 10.49 3.51
N ASP A 124 4.87 11.29 2.73
CA ASP A 124 5.35 12.56 2.18
C ASP A 124 6.78 12.42 1.62
N MET A 125 7.71 13.26 2.05
CA MET A 125 9.11 13.22 1.61
C MET A 125 9.80 11.86 1.85
N GLY A 126 9.28 11.03 2.75
CA GLY A 126 9.73 9.65 2.94
C GLY A 126 9.26 8.69 1.85
N ALA A 127 8.20 9.02 1.11
CA ALA A 127 7.61 8.20 0.07
C ALA A 127 8.19 8.50 -1.34
N SER A 128 9.50 8.71 -1.42
CA SER A 128 10.16 8.90 -2.71
C SER A 128 10.14 7.62 -3.55
N TYR A 129 10.23 7.77 -4.88
CA TYR A 129 10.36 6.67 -5.83
C TYR A 129 11.37 5.61 -5.37
N SER A 130 12.56 6.07 -4.94
CA SER A 130 13.62 5.17 -4.49
C SER A 130 13.26 4.43 -3.21
N ASN A 131 12.62 5.10 -2.25
CA ASN A 131 12.25 4.49 -0.98
C ASN A 131 11.13 3.46 -1.16
N ILE A 132 10.13 3.77 -1.99
CA ILE A 132 9.05 2.83 -2.33
C ILE A 132 9.63 1.58 -2.99
N ARG A 133 10.47 1.77 -4.01
CA ARG A 133 11.13 0.65 -4.69
C ARG A 133 12.01 -0.18 -3.76
N ASN A 134 12.77 0.47 -2.88
CA ASN A 134 13.63 -0.22 -1.92
C ASN A 134 12.80 -1.05 -0.93
N ALA A 135 11.67 -0.55 -0.46
CA ALA A 135 10.77 -1.28 0.42
C ALA A 135 10.19 -2.53 -0.28
N ILE A 136 9.76 -2.39 -1.55
CA ILE A 136 9.27 -3.52 -2.35
C ILE A 136 10.37 -4.56 -2.57
N ASN A 137 11.58 -4.14 -2.95
CA ASN A 137 12.70 -5.04 -3.15
C ASN A 137 13.12 -5.74 -1.85
N TYR A 138 13.11 -5.02 -0.72
CA TYR A 138 13.42 -5.62 0.59
C TYR A 138 12.44 -6.76 0.91
N LEU A 139 11.14 -6.56 0.75
CA LEU A 139 10.17 -7.63 0.99
C LEU A 139 10.34 -8.77 -0.01
N LYS A 140 10.56 -8.49 -1.30
CA LYS A 140 10.80 -9.52 -2.31
C LYS A 140 11.93 -10.49 -1.90
N ASP A 141 13.00 -9.96 -1.34
CA ASP A 141 14.16 -10.76 -0.93
C ASP A 141 13.91 -11.54 0.38
N ASN A 142 13.01 -11.06 1.25
CA ASN A 142 12.84 -11.56 2.62
C ASN A 142 11.57 -12.38 2.84
N VAL A 143 10.51 -12.21 2.02
CA VAL A 143 9.27 -13.00 2.19
C VAL A 143 9.44 -14.46 1.76
N SER A 144 8.70 -15.33 2.41
CA SER A 144 8.54 -16.75 2.07
C SER A 144 7.18 -17.03 1.44
N ALA A 145 6.98 -18.23 0.90
CA ALA A 145 5.72 -18.60 0.23
C ALA A 145 4.50 -18.66 1.17
N SER A 146 4.71 -18.78 2.48
CA SER A 146 3.65 -18.81 3.48
C SER A 146 3.24 -17.45 4.02
N ASP A 147 4.00 -16.39 3.66
CA ASP A 147 3.79 -15.05 4.19
C ASP A 147 2.69 -14.29 3.42
N GLU A 148 2.20 -13.24 4.04
CA GLU A 148 1.20 -12.32 3.49
C GLU A 148 1.78 -10.92 3.36
N VAL A 149 1.45 -10.24 2.28
CA VAL A 149 1.90 -8.88 2.03
C VAL A 149 0.72 -7.97 1.71
N VAL A 150 0.61 -6.84 2.42
CA VAL A 150 -0.29 -5.75 2.09
C VAL A 150 0.52 -4.60 1.50
N PHE A 151 0.08 -4.09 0.35
CA PHE A 151 0.59 -2.87 -0.26
C PHE A 151 -0.54 -1.85 -0.33
N PHE A 152 -0.41 -0.77 0.42
CA PHE A 152 -1.36 0.34 0.43
C PHE A 152 -0.74 1.60 -0.13
N PHE A 153 -1.49 2.33 -0.94
CA PHE A 153 -1.13 3.65 -1.45
C PHE A 153 -2.33 4.60 -1.40
N SER A 154 -2.15 5.77 -0.80
CA SER A 154 -3.04 6.92 -0.92
C SER A 154 -2.27 8.13 -1.44
N GLY A 155 -2.79 8.77 -2.52
CA GLY A 155 -2.12 9.89 -3.18
C GLY A 155 -2.69 10.20 -4.56
N HIS A 156 -1.91 10.89 -5.39
CA HIS A 156 -2.27 11.18 -6.78
C HIS A 156 -2.09 9.99 -7.72
N GLY A 157 -2.83 10.00 -8.82
CA GLY A 157 -2.61 9.15 -9.98
C GLY A 157 -2.08 9.95 -11.18
N ALA A 158 -1.53 9.24 -12.15
CA ALA A 158 -1.13 9.80 -13.44
C ALA A 158 -1.43 8.80 -14.56
N ARG A 159 -1.50 9.29 -15.79
CA ARG A 159 -1.55 8.45 -16.99
C ARG A 159 -0.59 9.00 -18.05
N GLY A 160 -0.18 8.14 -18.96
CA GLY A 160 0.73 8.51 -20.03
C GLY A 160 0.93 7.39 -21.03
N THR A 161 2.03 7.43 -21.76
CA THR A 161 2.51 6.31 -22.56
C THR A 161 3.90 5.96 -22.05
N ALA A 162 4.02 4.86 -21.35
CA ALA A 162 5.26 4.40 -20.70
C ALA A 162 5.93 3.25 -21.47
N ASP A 163 7.24 3.13 -21.33
CA ASP A 163 8.03 1.97 -21.77
C ASP A 163 8.30 1.09 -20.53
N ASP A 164 7.25 0.53 -19.94
CA ASP A 164 7.29 -0.19 -18.66
C ASP A 164 7.17 -1.72 -18.81
N GLY A 165 7.04 -2.18 -20.05
CA GLY A 165 7.17 -3.60 -20.39
C GLY A 165 5.87 -4.30 -20.79
N ASP A 166 4.81 -3.55 -21.10
CA ASP A 166 3.63 -4.04 -21.78
C ASP A 166 3.40 -3.37 -23.15
N ASN A 167 2.21 -3.54 -23.71
CA ASN A 167 1.87 -2.98 -25.02
C ASN A 167 0.61 -2.11 -24.92
N GLU A 168 0.33 -1.55 -23.76
CA GLU A 168 -0.79 -0.65 -23.59
C GLU A 168 -0.55 0.68 -24.30
N LYS A 169 -1.64 1.36 -24.69
CA LYS A 169 -1.57 2.68 -25.33
C LYS A 169 -1.57 3.80 -24.33
N THR A 170 -2.12 3.51 -23.16
CA THR A 170 -2.23 4.44 -22.06
C THR A 170 -1.97 3.62 -20.79
N ASP A 171 -0.95 4.00 -20.10
CA ASP A 171 -0.52 3.38 -18.86
C ASP A 171 -0.94 4.28 -17.69
N GLU A 172 -1.30 3.70 -16.57
CA GLU A 172 -1.64 4.37 -15.33
C GLU A 172 -0.48 4.27 -14.33
N ALA A 173 -0.44 5.23 -13.40
CA ALA A 173 0.60 5.29 -12.40
C ALA A 173 0.10 5.79 -11.05
N ILE A 174 0.69 5.30 -9.97
CA ILE A 174 0.73 6.02 -8.70
C ILE A 174 1.81 7.09 -8.78
N VAL A 175 1.58 8.24 -8.12
CA VAL A 175 2.52 9.37 -8.19
C VAL A 175 3.35 9.45 -6.93
N SER A 176 4.65 9.25 -7.06
CA SER A 176 5.67 9.51 -6.05
C SER A 176 6.43 10.81 -6.36
N HIS A 177 7.62 10.98 -5.80
CA HIS A 177 8.52 12.11 -6.07
C HIS A 177 10.00 11.71 -5.92
N ASP A 178 10.90 12.57 -6.36
CA ASP A 178 12.35 12.43 -6.10
C ASP A 178 12.87 13.49 -5.09
N GLY A 179 11.94 14.18 -4.40
CA GLY A 179 12.23 15.29 -3.49
C GLY A 179 12.17 16.65 -4.16
N SER A 180 12.15 16.74 -5.49
CA SER A 180 12.13 17.99 -6.25
C SER A 180 11.00 18.06 -7.28
N LYS A 181 10.57 16.93 -7.80
CA LYS A 181 9.53 16.80 -8.82
C LYS A 181 8.71 15.53 -8.60
N LEU A 182 7.54 15.50 -9.19
CA LEU A 182 6.68 14.33 -9.24
C LEU A 182 7.32 13.25 -10.11
N VAL A 183 7.20 11.99 -9.66
CA VAL A 183 7.73 10.82 -10.36
C VAL A 183 6.66 9.73 -10.40
N PRO A 184 6.06 9.47 -11.56
CA PRO A 184 5.13 8.35 -11.72
C PRO A 184 5.83 7.01 -11.47
N ILE A 185 5.12 6.07 -10.85
CA ILE A 185 5.45 4.65 -10.79
C ILE A 185 4.34 3.96 -11.57
N TRP A 186 4.68 3.46 -12.75
CA TRP A 186 3.74 2.89 -13.69
C TRP A 186 3.25 1.50 -13.23
N ASP A 187 2.07 1.13 -13.64
CA ASP A 187 1.45 -0.18 -13.35
C ASP A 187 2.32 -1.34 -13.83
N GLY A 188 2.92 -1.25 -15.03
CA GLY A 188 3.89 -2.21 -15.52
C GLY A 188 5.20 -2.23 -14.72
N ASP A 189 5.69 -1.09 -14.20
CA ASP A 189 6.81 -1.06 -13.26
C ASP A 189 6.47 -1.83 -11.98
N LEU A 190 5.29 -1.56 -11.38
CA LEU A 190 4.81 -2.26 -10.19
C LEU A 190 4.63 -3.76 -10.47
N ARG A 191 4.00 -4.14 -11.59
CA ARG A 191 3.86 -5.53 -12.02
C ARG A 191 5.23 -6.24 -12.04
N ASN A 192 6.23 -5.60 -12.64
CA ASN A 192 7.58 -6.14 -12.73
C ASN A 192 8.27 -6.25 -11.35
N TRP A 193 8.06 -5.30 -10.44
CA TRP A 193 8.64 -5.36 -9.09
C TRP A 193 8.03 -6.46 -8.23
N PHE A 194 6.75 -6.76 -8.42
CA PHE A 194 6.04 -7.81 -7.69
C PHE A 194 6.04 -9.18 -8.39
N SER A 195 6.62 -9.31 -9.61
CA SER A 195 6.56 -10.55 -10.39
C SER A 195 7.26 -11.73 -9.72
N ASP A 196 8.38 -11.49 -9.03
CA ASP A 196 9.23 -12.54 -8.45
C ASP A 196 9.04 -12.72 -6.95
N TYR A 197 7.92 -12.25 -6.40
CA TYR A 197 7.60 -12.52 -4.99
C TYR A 197 7.37 -14.01 -4.77
N LYS A 198 7.92 -14.56 -3.68
CA LYS A 198 7.77 -15.99 -3.32
C LYS A 198 6.35 -16.30 -2.85
N THR A 199 5.67 -15.34 -2.20
CA THR A 199 4.26 -15.46 -1.85
C THR A 199 3.38 -14.98 -2.99
N SER A 200 2.27 -15.68 -3.22
CA SER A 200 1.18 -15.20 -4.07
C SER A 200 0.12 -14.41 -3.28
N ARG A 201 0.14 -14.50 -1.94
CA ARG A 201 -0.82 -13.85 -1.06
C ARG A 201 -0.44 -12.39 -0.88
N ILE A 202 -0.85 -11.56 -1.87
CA ILE A 202 -0.54 -10.12 -1.89
C ILE A 202 -1.84 -9.33 -2.08
N ILE A 203 -2.12 -8.44 -1.15
CA ILE A 203 -3.28 -7.59 -1.14
C ILE A 203 -2.85 -6.17 -1.49
N PHE A 204 -3.35 -5.65 -2.60
CA PHE A 204 -3.13 -4.28 -3.03
C PHE A 204 -4.35 -3.43 -2.71
N ILE A 205 -4.12 -2.21 -2.25
CA ILE A 205 -5.16 -1.23 -1.92
C ILE A 205 -4.70 0.14 -2.45
N PHE A 206 -5.40 0.67 -3.44
CA PHE A 206 -5.07 1.94 -4.08
C PHE A 206 -6.19 2.97 -3.89
N ASP A 207 -5.92 4.01 -3.13
CA ASP A 207 -6.77 5.19 -3.01
C ASP A 207 -6.18 6.37 -3.79
N SER A 208 -6.22 6.25 -5.10
CA SER A 208 -5.75 7.27 -6.04
C SER A 208 -6.71 7.41 -7.21
N CYS A 209 -6.58 8.51 -7.96
CA CYS A 209 -7.22 8.59 -9.27
C CYS A 209 -6.65 7.52 -10.20
N LEU A 210 -7.45 7.07 -11.17
CA LEU A 210 -7.08 6.08 -12.18
C LEU A 210 -6.66 4.71 -11.60
N ALA A 211 -6.99 4.45 -10.34
CA ALA A 211 -6.56 3.23 -9.64
C ALA A 211 -6.95 1.94 -10.38
N GLY A 212 -8.03 1.97 -11.18
CA GLY A 212 -8.47 0.83 -11.99
C GLY A 212 -7.45 0.32 -13.01
N GLY A 213 -6.45 1.13 -13.38
CA GLY A 213 -5.34 0.71 -14.24
C GLY A 213 -4.37 -0.25 -13.55
N MET A 214 -4.35 -0.30 -12.21
CA MET A 214 -3.49 -1.22 -11.46
C MET A 214 -3.87 -2.71 -11.63
N THR A 215 -4.81 -3.03 -12.52
CA THR A 215 -5.21 -4.42 -12.81
C THR A 215 -4.09 -5.28 -13.37
N ASP A 216 -3.04 -4.71 -13.91
CA ASP A 216 -1.84 -5.41 -14.40
C ASP A 216 -1.06 -6.15 -13.32
N LEU A 217 -1.29 -5.80 -12.05
CA LEU A 217 -0.77 -6.52 -10.89
C LEU A 217 -1.46 -7.87 -10.63
N ALA A 218 -2.53 -8.19 -11.40
CA ALA A 218 -3.34 -9.39 -11.19
C ALA A 218 -2.53 -10.67 -11.41
N SER A 219 -2.65 -11.59 -10.47
CA SER A 219 -2.08 -12.94 -10.52
C SER A 219 -2.80 -13.81 -9.49
N ASP A 220 -2.75 -15.12 -9.67
CA ASP A 220 -3.36 -16.06 -8.73
C ASP A 220 -2.94 -15.77 -7.28
N GLY A 221 -3.91 -15.76 -6.37
CA GLY A 221 -3.70 -15.48 -4.95
C GLY A 221 -3.62 -14.01 -4.57
N ARG A 222 -3.80 -13.08 -5.52
CA ARG A 222 -3.78 -11.63 -5.29
C ARG A 222 -5.18 -11.04 -5.27
N ILE A 223 -5.34 -9.98 -4.48
CA ILE A 223 -6.51 -9.11 -4.47
C ILE A 223 -6.05 -7.69 -4.71
N ILE A 224 -6.71 -6.98 -5.62
CA ILE A 224 -6.43 -5.57 -5.94
C ILE A 224 -7.69 -4.77 -5.69
N ASN A 225 -7.67 -3.94 -4.65
CA ASN A 225 -8.75 -3.05 -4.27
C ASN A 225 -8.43 -1.65 -4.77
N MET A 226 -9.28 -1.08 -5.56
CA MET A 226 -9.06 0.17 -6.29
C MET A 226 -10.21 1.16 -6.02
N ALA A 227 -9.87 2.37 -5.62
CA ALA A 227 -10.80 3.41 -5.23
C ALA A 227 -11.74 3.85 -6.36
N CYS A 228 -11.32 3.73 -7.60
CA CYS A 228 -12.10 4.11 -8.77
C CYS A 228 -11.70 3.26 -9.99
N SER A 229 -12.46 3.39 -11.08
CA SER A 229 -12.11 2.78 -12.37
C SER A 229 -10.86 3.43 -12.99
N GLU A 230 -10.32 2.80 -14.03
CA GLU A 230 -9.18 3.26 -14.85
C GLU A 230 -9.30 4.72 -15.32
N ASN A 231 -10.50 5.19 -15.61
CA ASN A 231 -10.77 6.58 -15.98
C ASN A 231 -11.42 7.39 -14.85
N GLY A 232 -11.36 6.87 -13.63
CA GLY A 232 -12.01 7.43 -12.46
C GLY A 232 -11.16 8.44 -11.69
N VAL A 233 -11.84 9.22 -10.85
CA VAL A 233 -11.20 10.18 -9.92
C VAL A 233 -11.50 9.72 -8.51
N SER A 234 -10.51 9.82 -7.62
CA SER A 234 -10.66 9.62 -6.19
C SER A 234 -10.82 10.96 -5.47
N TYR A 235 -11.48 10.92 -4.32
CA TYR A 235 -11.87 12.10 -3.54
C TYR A 235 -11.41 11.98 -2.08
N GLU A 236 -11.09 13.13 -1.47
CA GLU A 236 -10.81 13.26 -0.05
C GLU A 236 -11.66 14.36 0.59
N SER A 237 -11.94 14.27 1.88
CA SER A 237 -12.76 15.26 2.60
C SER A 237 -12.54 15.22 4.11
N PRO A 238 -12.60 16.39 4.80
CA PRO A 238 -12.63 16.43 6.25
C PRO A 238 -13.94 15.84 6.84
N GLN A 239 -14.95 15.59 6.03
CA GLN A 239 -16.23 15.04 6.44
C GLN A 239 -16.18 13.53 6.70
N TRP A 240 -15.19 12.84 6.17
CA TRP A 240 -14.99 11.42 6.41
C TRP A 240 -14.05 11.23 7.60
N GLY A 241 -14.61 10.88 8.76
CA GLY A 241 -13.85 10.56 9.97
C GLY A 241 -12.93 11.66 10.53
N GLY A 242 -13.06 12.89 10.06
CA GLY A 242 -12.15 14.00 10.40
C GLY A 242 -11.12 14.30 9.33
N GLY A 243 -11.00 13.45 8.31
CA GLY A 243 -10.13 13.68 7.15
C GLY A 243 -9.57 12.40 6.56
N HIS A 244 -10.17 11.97 5.43
CA HIS A 244 -9.75 10.76 4.71
C HIS A 244 -10.04 10.86 3.23
N GLY A 245 -9.40 9.98 2.44
CA GLY A 245 -9.90 9.55 1.15
C GLY A 245 -11.22 8.80 1.31
N GLN A 246 -12.18 9.01 0.40
CA GLN A 246 -13.49 8.37 0.51
C GLN A 246 -13.39 6.85 0.57
N PHE A 247 -12.54 6.28 -0.27
CA PHE A 247 -12.36 4.84 -0.32
C PHE A 247 -11.73 4.32 0.96
N THR A 248 -10.62 4.92 1.39
CA THR A 248 -9.92 4.50 2.62
C THR A 248 -10.82 4.60 3.84
N TYR A 249 -11.62 5.66 3.96
CA TYR A 249 -12.56 5.83 5.06
C TYR A 249 -13.55 4.66 5.16
N TYR A 250 -14.21 4.32 4.05
CA TYR A 250 -15.21 3.26 4.09
C TYR A 250 -14.58 1.86 4.08
N PHE A 251 -13.45 1.67 3.42
CA PHE A 251 -12.76 0.38 3.37
C PHE A 251 -12.05 0.08 4.70
N ALA A 252 -11.11 0.93 5.09
CA ALA A 252 -10.23 0.66 6.22
C ALA A 252 -10.82 1.14 7.56
N GLU A 253 -11.26 2.42 7.66
CA GLU A 253 -11.70 2.96 8.95
C GLU A 253 -13.06 2.39 9.35
N GLU A 254 -14.11 2.61 8.57
CA GLU A 254 -15.45 2.11 8.93
C GLU A 254 -15.56 0.59 8.71
N GLY A 255 -15.09 0.11 7.56
CA GLY A 255 -15.24 -1.29 7.19
C GLY A 255 -14.42 -2.20 8.10
N MET A 256 -13.11 -2.05 8.08
CA MET A 256 -12.18 -2.94 8.77
C MET A 256 -12.01 -2.56 10.25
N ASN A 257 -11.61 -1.30 10.56
CA ASN A 257 -11.27 -0.92 11.93
C ASN A 257 -12.47 -0.91 12.86
N LEU A 258 -13.60 -0.35 12.42
CA LEU A 258 -14.85 -0.32 13.20
C LEU A 258 -15.73 -1.57 13.00
N GLY A 259 -15.34 -2.51 12.13
CA GLY A 259 -16.06 -3.76 11.89
C GLY A 259 -17.42 -3.60 11.21
N LYS A 260 -17.71 -2.46 10.60
CA LYS A 260 -19.03 -2.23 9.96
C LYS A 260 -19.22 -3.04 8.68
N ALA A 261 -18.14 -3.58 8.11
CA ALA A 261 -18.20 -4.43 6.93
C ALA A 261 -18.47 -5.90 7.26
N ASP A 262 -18.41 -6.30 8.54
CA ASP A 262 -18.68 -7.65 8.98
C ASP A 262 -20.13 -8.04 8.62
N THR A 263 -20.24 -8.83 7.57
CA THR A 263 -21.53 -9.21 6.97
C THR A 263 -21.79 -10.70 7.14
N TYR A 264 -20.73 -11.49 7.30
CA TYR A 264 -20.76 -12.94 7.46
C TYR A 264 -20.14 -13.33 8.79
N ASP A 265 -20.73 -14.32 9.44
CA ASP A 265 -20.18 -14.98 10.62
C ASP A 265 -19.33 -16.17 10.15
N HIS A 266 -18.07 -15.90 9.85
CA HIS A 266 -17.18 -16.88 9.20
C HIS A 266 -16.74 -18.01 10.13
N ASP A 267 -16.65 -17.77 11.44
CA ASP A 267 -16.23 -18.77 12.42
C ASP A 267 -17.37 -19.38 13.24
N GLY A 268 -18.61 -18.96 12.99
CA GLY A 268 -19.79 -19.37 13.71
C GLY A 268 -19.94 -18.71 15.10
N ASN A 269 -19.19 -17.64 15.35
CA ASN A 269 -19.26 -16.85 16.57
C ASN A 269 -19.54 -15.37 16.27
N PRO A 270 -20.78 -14.91 16.42
CA PRO A 270 -21.18 -13.54 16.04
C PRO A 270 -20.49 -12.42 16.86
N ASP A 271 -19.76 -12.80 17.92
CA ASP A 271 -19.00 -11.85 18.74
C ASP A 271 -17.53 -11.71 18.26
N THR A 272 -17.14 -12.44 17.20
CA THR A 272 -15.79 -12.39 16.63
C THR A 272 -15.73 -11.28 15.58
N PHE A 273 -14.62 -10.58 15.56
CA PHE A 273 -14.32 -9.59 14.52
C PHE A 273 -13.48 -10.27 13.44
N ASP A 274 -14.07 -10.53 12.30
CA ASP A 274 -13.40 -11.25 11.19
C ASP A 274 -13.75 -10.70 9.80
N VAL A 275 -13.76 -9.36 9.69
CA VAL A 275 -13.95 -8.67 8.42
C VAL A 275 -12.91 -9.08 7.40
N THR A 276 -13.35 -9.65 6.29
CA THR A 276 -12.49 -10.00 5.15
C THR A 276 -12.22 -8.81 4.24
N VAL A 277 -11.23 -8.94 3.37
CA VAL A 277 -10.88 -7.91 2.38
C VAL A 277 -12.05 -7.65 1.43
N GLU A 278 -12.77 -8.71 1.04
CA GLU A 278 -13.93 -8.66 0.13
C GLU A 278 -15.12 -7.99 0.80
N GLU A 279 -15.38 -8.25 2.08
CA GLU A 279 -16.43 -7.57 2.84
C GLU A 279 -16.13 -6.08 2.99
N ALA A 280 -14.88 -5.73 3.31
CA ALA A 280 -14.44 -4.35 3.40
C ALA A 280 -14.61 -3.62 2.04
N PHE A 281 -14.31 -4.31 0.92
CA PHE A 281 -14.54 -3.78 -0.43
C PHE A 281 -16.03 -3.59 -0.71
N ASP A 282 -16.87 -4.56 -0.41
CA ASP A 282 -18.32 -4.47 -0.64
C ASP A 282 -18.93 -3.32 0.17
N TYR A 283 -18.51 -3.17 1.42
CA TYR A 283 -18.93 -2.04 2.27
C TYR A 283 -18.49 -0.69 1.68
N ALA A 284 -17.23 -0.56 1.26
CA ALA A 284 -16.73 0.65 0.62
C ALA A 284 -17.47 0.94 -0.69
N SER A 285 -17.67 -0.08 -1.52
CA SER A 285 -18.40 0.04 -2.80
C SER A 285 -19.85 0.49 -2.61
N ALA A 286 -20.50 0.03 -1.54
CA ALA A 286 -21.87 0.43 -1.21
C ALA A 286 -21.97 1.86 -0.65
N ASN A 287 -20.91 2.38 -0.05
CA ASN A 287 -20.93 3.67 0.65
C ASN A 287 -20.19 4.80 -0.10
N CYS A 288 -19.27 4.50 -1.00
CA CYS A 288 -18.67 5.49 -1.88
C CYS A 288 -19.70 6.12 -2.81
N THR A 289 -19.85 7.44 -2.72
CA THR A 289 -20.91 8.19 -3.44
C THR A 289 -20.40 8.97 -4.63
N LEU A 290 -19.10 9.31 -4.62
CA LEU A 290 -18.48 10.18 -5.62
C LEU A 290 -17.58 9.43 -6.58
N GLN A 291 -17.13 8.27 -6.17
CA GLN A 291 -16.29 7.39 -6.96
C GLN A 291 -16.88 5.99 -6.98
N LYS A 292 -16.43 5.19 -7.93
CA LYS A 292 -16.89 3.81 -8.09
C LYS A 292 -15.71 2.88 -7.86
N PRO A 293 -15.57 2.29 -6.67
CA PRO A 293 -14.55 1.30 -6.40
C PRO A 293 -14.63 0.10 -7.35
N VAL A 294 -13.48 -0.50 -7.64
CA VAL A 294 -13.33 -1.68 -8.49
C VAL A 294 -12.42 -2.66 -7.77
N ILE A 295 -12.71 -3.93 -7.85
CA ILE A 295 -11.87 -5.02 -7.33
C ILE A 295 -11.44 -5.96 -8.46
N ARG A 296 -10.20 -6.41 -8.40
CA ARG A 296 -9.72 -7.57 -9.14
C ARG A 296 -9.25 -8.61 -8.14
N ASP A 297 -10.08 -9.62 -7.96
CA ASP A 297 -9.87 -10.67 -6.99
C ASP A 297 -9.52 -11.98 -7.71
N GLN A 298 -8.37 -12.56 -7.35
CA GLN A 298 -7.88 -13.85 -7.80
C GLN A 298 -7.46 -14.73 -6.60
N PHE A 299 -7.91 -14.40 -5.41
CA PHE A 299 -7.84 -15.25 -4.23
C PHE A 299 -9.02 -16.23 -4.23
N ILE A 300 -8.84 -17.40 -3.63
CA ILE A 300 -9.92 -18.41 -3.55
C ILE A 300 -10.69 -18.20 -2.25
N ASN A 301 -12.01 -17.93 -2.37
CA ASN A 301 -12.89 -17.55 -1.28
C ASN A 301 -12.49 -16.19 -0.65
N ASP A 302 -12.94 -15.90 0.58
CA ASP A 302 -12.73 -14.63 1.22
C ASP A 302 -11.41 -14.60 2.00
N LEU A 303 -10.66 -13.51 1.87
CA LEU A 303 -9.36 -13.35 2.49
C LEU A 303 -9.50 -12.60 3.82
N LEU A 304 -9.26 -13.28 4.92
CA LEU A 304 -9.04 -12.65 6.21
C LEU A 304 -7.53 -12.36 6.38
N LEU A 305 -7.21 -11.07 6.58
CA LEU A 305 -5.82 -10.62 6.75
C LEU A 305 -5.17 -11.18 8.03
#